data_5e1df48df0bab8820234cb25533b5fc2
#
_entry.id   5e1df48df0bab8820234cb25533b5fc2
#
_cell.length_a   1.000
_cell.length_b   1.000
_cell.length_c   1.000
_cell.angle_alpha   90.00
_cell.angle_beta   90.00
_cell.angle_gamma   90.00
#
_symmetry.space_group_name_H-M   'P 1'
#
loop_
_entity.id
_entity.type
_entity.pdbx_description
1 polymer ?
#
loop_
_entity_poly.entity_id
_entity_poly.type
_entity_poly.pdbx_seq_one_letter_code
_entity_poly.pdbx_strand_id
1 'polypeptide(L)'
;MKEKKIIIPNKLGLHARAAAKIVTVTNKFKSIIEITNGDKKADAKSIMKILMLAAPQGTEVKITASGKDESAAIKSLENLIKAKFNEES
;
A
#
# COMPACT_ATOMS: atom_id res chain seq x y z
N MET A 1 15.10 3.72 -6.95
CA MET A 1 13.83 3.08 -6.62
C MET A 1 13.97 2.26 -5.34
N LYS A 2 13.00 2.36 -4.47
CA LYS A 2 12.93 1.57 -3.24
C LYS A 2 11.79 0.60 -3.31
N GLU A 3 11.95 -0.58 -2.70
CA GLU A 3 10.88 -1.55 -2.64
C GLU A 3 10.88 -2.27 -1.29
N LYS A 4 9.71 -2.79 -0.92
CA LYS A 4 9.53 -3.52 0.32
C LYS A 4 8.43 -4.55 0.12
N LYS A 5 8.67 -5.78 0.56
CA LYS A 5 7.62 -6.81 0.61
C LYS A 5 6.98 -6.77 1.99
N ILE A 6 5.66 -6.86 2.02
CA ILE A 6 4.94 -6.79 3.28
C ILE A 6 3.70 -7.68 3.21
N ILE A 7 3.37 -8.30 4.33
CA ILE A 7 2.19 -9.15 4.42
C ILE A 7 1.03 -8.31 4.96
N ILE A 8 -0.12 -8.40 4.30
CA ILE A 8 -1.31 -7.66 4.72
C ILE A 8 -1.80 -8.24 6.05
N PRO A 9 -1.73 -7.46 7.15
CA PRO A 9 -1.97 -8.02 8.49
C PRO A 9 -3.41 -7.91 8.98
N ASN A 10 -4.20 -7.00 8.40
CA ASN A 10 -5.53 -6.73 8.91
C ASN A 10 -6.55 -7.73 8.38
N LYS A 11 -7.57 -7.97 9.18
CA LYS A 11 -8.55 -9.01 8.92
C LYS A 11 -9.29 -8.83 7.58
N LEU A 12 -9.62 -7.60 7.23
CA LEU A 12 -10.39 -7.29 6.02
C LEU A 12 -9.54 -7.13 4.77
N GLY A 13 -8.21 -7.15 4.89
CA GLY A 13 -7.33 -6.96 3.75
C GLY A 13 -7.40 -5.56 3.16
N LEU A 14 -7.14 -5.45 1.85
CA LEU A 14 -7.16 -4.16 1.15
C LEU A 14 -8.58 -3.78 0.73
N HIS A 15 -9.45 -3.53 1.72
CA HIS A 15 -10.83 -3.10 1.47
C HIS A 15 -10.88 -1.58 1.22
N ALA A 16 -12.08 -1.04 0.95
CA ALA A 16 -12.23 0.37 0.54
C ALA A 16 -11.65 1.36 1.54
N ARG A 17 -11.87 1.14 2.85
CA ARG A 17 -11.35 2.05 3.88
C ARG A 17 -9.82 1.99 3.93
N ALA A 18 -9.24 0.81 3.84
CA ALA A 18 -7.79 0.65 3.82
C ALA A 18 -7.19 1.32 2.59
N ALA A 19 -7.81 1.13 1.42
CA ALA A 19 -7.36 1.77 0.19
C ALA A 19 -7.40 3.29 0.30
N ALA A 20 -8.46 3.84 0.91
CA ALA A 20 -8.56 5.28 1.11
C ALA A 20 -7.44 5.80 2.02
N LYS A 21 -7.12 5.07 3.07
CA LYS A 21 -6.02 5.45 3.97
C LYS A 21 -4.67 5.41 3.24
N ILE A 22 -4.46 4.39 2.40
CA ILE A 22 -3.24 4.31 1.58
C ILE A 22 -3.12 5.54 0.69
N VAL A 23 -4.19 5.91 0.00
CA VAL A 23 -4.18 7.07 -0.91
C VAL A 23 -3.92 8.37 -0.14
N THR A 24 -4.48 8.51 1.06
CA THR A 24 -4.24 9.69 1.90
C THR A 24 -2.74 9.82 2.22
N VAL A 25 -2.07 8.72 2.48
CA VAL A 25 -0.63 8.72 2.74
C VAL A 25 0.17 8.97 1.46
N THR A 26 -0.13 8.21 0.39
CA THR A 26 0.67 8.29 -0.84
C THR A 26 0.56 9.65 -1.54
N ASN A 27 -0.58 10.33 -1.41
CA ASN A 27 -0.75 11.64 -2.00
C ASN A 27 0.15 12.72 -1.38
N LYS A 28 0.75 12.45 -0.23
CA LYS A 28 1.69 13.38 0.40
C LYS A 28 3.06 13.36 -0.26
N PHE A 29 3.33 12.37 -1.11
CA PHE A 29 4.64 12.17 -1.72
C PHE A 29 4.57 12.38 -3.23
N LYS A 30 5.69 12.87 -3.79
CA LYS A 30 5.81 13.10 -5.22
C LYS A 30 6.24 11.85 -5.97
N SER A 31 6.81 10.87 -5.28
CA SER A 31 7.25 9.61 -5.87
C SER A 31 6.10 8.88 -6.55
N ILE A 32 6.45 8.13 -7.57
CA ILE A 32 5.53 7.16 -8.17
C ILE A 32 5.52 5.95 -7.24
N ILE A 33 4.35 5.59 -6.71
CA ILE A 33 4.21 4.52 -5.73
C ILE A 33 3.26 3.48 -6.29
N GLU A 34 3.69 2.22 -6.25
CA GLU A 34 2.90 1.11 -6.77
C GLU A 34 2.84 -0.03 -5.76
N ILE A 35 1.72 -0.77 -5.78
CA ILE A 35 1.56 -1.98 -4.98
C ILE A 35 1.32 -3.13 -5.95
N THR A 36 2.08 -4.21 -5.79
CA THR A 36 1.99 -5.39 -6.66
C THR A 36 1.56 -6.60 -5.87
N ASN A 37 0.56 -7.32 -6.38
CA ASN A 37 0.10 -8.59 -5.84
C ASN A 37 0.21 -9.63 -6.96
N GLY A 38 1.28 -10.43 -6.92
CA GLY A 38 1.57 -11.38 -7.99
C GLY A 38 1.85 -10.63 -9.30
N ASP A 39 1.05 -10.87 -10.31
CA ASP A 39 1.20 -10.20 -11.61
C ASP A 39 0.30 -8.96 -11.74
N LYS A 40 -0.46 -8.64 -10.69
CA LYS A 40 -1.33 -7.45 -10.68
C LYS A 40 -0.58 -6.27 -10.05
N LYS A 41 -0.61 -5.12 -10.72
CA LYS A 41 0.07 -3.92 -10.25
C LYS A 41 -0.93 -2.78 -10.19
N ALA A 42 -0.87 -2.00 -9.11
CA ALA A 42 -1.78 -0.88 -8.90
C ALA A 42 -1.01 0.39 -8.57
N ASP A 43 -1.47 1.50 -9.14
CA ASP A 43 -1.03 2.82 -8.71
C ASP A 43 -1.54 3.05 -7.29
N ALA A 44 -0.61 3.22 -6.34
CA ALA A 44 -0.97 3.37 -4.93
C ALA A 44 -1.62 4.72 -4.62
N LYS A 45 -1.81 5.58 -5.62
CA LYS A 45 -2.55 6.84 -5.49
C LYS A 45 -3.97 6.73 -6.02
N SER A 46 -4.41 5.52 -6.38
CA SER A 46 -5.74 5.27 -6.91
C SER A 46 -6.47 4.23 -6.06
N ILE A 47 -7.56 4.65 -5.40
CA ILE A 47 -8.38 3.74 -4.58
C ILE A 47 -8.88 2.57 -5.42
N MET A 48 -9.42 2.86 -6.60
CA MET A 48 -9.97 1.82 -7.48
C MET A 48 -8.94 0.79 -7.87
N LYS A 49 -7.73 1.25 -8.22
CA LYS A 49 -6.66 0.32 -8.62
C LYS A 49 -6.23 -0.56 -7.47
N ILE A 50 -6.14 0.00 -6.27
CA ILE A 50 -5.77 -0.77 -5.07
C ILE A 50 -6.82 -1.84 -4.81
N LEU A 51 -8.10 -1.50 -4.92
CA LEU A 51 -9.19 -2.47 -4.71
C LEU A 51 -9.11 -3.63 -5.71
N MET A 52 -8.67 -3.36 -6.93
CA MET A 52 -8.56 -4.39 -7.96
C MET A 52 -7.47 -5.42 -7.67
N LEU A 53 -6.58 -5.14 -6.72
CA LEU A 53 -5.57 -6.13 -6.31
C LEU A 53 -6.19 -7.30 -5.55
N ALA A 54 -7.35 -7.08 -4.94
CA ALA A 54 -8.09 -8.12 -4.22
C ALA A 54 -7.20 -8.88 -3.23
N ALA A 55 -6.43 -8.16 -2.41
CA ALA A 55 -5.47 -8.75 -1.49
C ALA A 55 -6.08 -8.96 -0.10
N PRO A 56 -6.43 -10.21 0.27
CA PRO A 56 -6.96 -10.48 1.61
C PRO A 56 -5.84 -10.54 2.65
N GLN A 57 -6.25 -10.72 3.91
CA GLN A 57 -5.30 -10.92 5.00
C GLN A 57 -4.33 -12.06 4.67
N GLY A 58 -3.07 -11.86 4.98
CA GLY A 58 -2.04 -12.87 4.75
C GLY A 58 -1.37 -12.82 3.40
N THR A 59 -1.88 -11.99 2.48
CA THR A 59 -1.27 -11.84 1.15
C THR A 59 0.03 -11.05 1.27
N GLU A 60 1.10 -11.53 0.65
CA GLU A 60 2.32 -10.76 0.53
C GLU A 60 2.22 -9.86 -0.70
N VAL A 61 2.38 -8.56 -0.49
CA VAL A 61 2.40 -7.60 -1.59
C VAL A 61 3.77 -6.91 -1.59
N LYS A 62 4.14 -6.37 -2.75
CA LYS A 62 5.36 -5.60 -2.88
C LYS A 62 4.99 -4.14 -3.10
N ILE A 63 5.54 -3.24 -2.29
CA ILE A 63 5.37 -1.81 -2.49
C ILE A 63 6.65 -1.25 -3.07
N THR A 64 6.53 -0.39 -4.07
CA THR A 64 7.67 0.25 -4.72
C THR A 64 7.43 1.75 -4.78
N ALA A 65 8.50 2.51 -4.67
CA ALA A 65 8.45 3.97 -4.81
C ALA A 65 9.67 4.44 -5.58
N SER A 66 9.45 5.40 -6.48
CA SER A 66 10.52 5.97 -7.30
C SER A 66 10.35 7.48 -7.34
N GLY A 67 11.34 8.20 -6.83
CA GLY A 67 11.31 9.67 -6.78
C GLY A 67 12.18 10.19 -5.66
N LYS A 68 12.18 11.53 -5.49
CA LYS A 68 13.03 12.16 -4.49
C LYS A 68 12.72 11.77 -3.06
N ASP A 69 11.44 11.52 -2.77
CA ASP A 69 10.97 11.17 -1.43
C ASP A 69 10.63 9.68 -1.30
N GLU A 70 11.24 8.84 -2.13
CA GLU A 70 10.90 7.42 -2.20
C GLU A 70 11.11 6.69 -0.86
N SER A 71 12.19 6.99 -0.14
CA SER A 71 12.45 6.34 1.15
C SER A 71 11.41 6.69 2.19
N ALA A 72 11.02 7.96 2.27
CA ALA A 72 9.99 8.41 3.20
C ALA A 72 8.63 7.84 2.82
N ALA A 73 8.35 7.72 1.52
CA ALA A 73 7.10 7.17 1.03
C ALA A 73 6.96 5.70 1.43
N ILE A 74 8.01 4.89 1.21
CA ILE A 74 8.00 3.47 1.58
C ILE A 74 7.80 3.32 3.09
N LYS A 75 8.53 4.10 3.88
CA LYS A 75 8.44 3.99 5.34
C LYS A 75 7.05 4.35 5.86
N SER A 76 6.46 5.42 5.34
CA SER A 76 5.13 5.84 5.76
C SER A 76 4.07 4.80 5.40
N LEU A 77 4.17 4.22 4.20
CA LEU A 77 3.23 3.20 3.76
C LEU A 77 3.41 1.91 4.56
N GLU A 78 4.66 1.52 4.80
CA GLU A 78 4.96 0.35 5.62
C GLU A 78 4.37 0.50 7.03
N ASN A 79 4.55 1.67 7.64
CA ASN A 79 4.02 1.91 8.98
C ASN A 79 2.50 1.83 9.02
N LEU A 80 1.82 2.38 8.01
CA LEU A 80 0.37 2.31 7.92
C LEU A 80 -0.11 0.86 7.83
N ILE A 81 0.52 0.07 6.97
CA ILE A 81 0.13 -1.34 6.77
C ILE A 81 0.41 -2.15 8.03
N LYS A 82 1.58 -1.98 8.65
CA LYS A 82 1.92 -2.70 9.89
C LYS A 82 1.01 -2.34 11.04
N ALA A 83 0.46 -1.13 11.04
CA ALA A 83 -0.51 -0.70 12.05
C ALA A 83 -1.92 -1.19 11.73
N LYS A 84 -2.07 -2.11 10.77
CA LYS A 84 -3.36 -2.67 10.32
C LYS A 84 -4.33 -1.57 9.88
N PHE A 85 -3.79 -0.51 9.26
CA PHE A 85 -4.55 0.66 8.83
C PHE A 85 -5.33 1.30 9.99
N ASN A 86 -4.79 1.17 11.21
CA ASN A 86 -5.41 1.65 12.45
C ASN A 86 -6.77 0.99 12.73
N GLU A 87 -6.97 -0.22 12.21
CA GLU A 87 -8.15 -1.04 12.51
C GLU A 87 -7.89 -1.90 13.74
N GLU A 88 -8.97 -2.31 14.41
CA GLU A 88 -8.83 -3.12 15.62
C GLU A 88 -8.42 -4.57 15.33
N SER A 89 -8.61 -5.04 14.12
CA SER A 89 -8.32 -6.44 13.82
C SER A 89 -7.65 -6.62 12.47
#